data_2c735e87974c6e9e8c74b5b64f7aa8d5
#
_entry.id   2c735e87974c6e9e8c74b5b64f7aa8d5
#
_cell.length_a   1.000
_cell.length_b   1.000
_cell.length_c   1.000
_cell.angle_alpha   90.00
_cell.angle_beta   90.00
_cell.angle_gamma   90.00
#
_symmetry.space_group_name_H-M   'P 1'
#
loop_
_entity.id
_entity.type
_entity.pdbx_description
1 polymer ?
#
loop_
_entity_poly.entity_id
_entity_poly.type
_entity_poly.pdbx_seq_one_letter_code
_entity_poly.pdbx_strand_id
1 'polypeptide(L)'
;MATTALLIPCYNAERYLPNLKKQIEALNPKFDEVILVDDGSTDRTVERGRELGLTIEPLGVNRGPGAARNASVKRCRAEWIHFLDADDEIAPSYLKKVLPLTNAGVDVVLCACEDIDEQTRKKLMHWDYPDELWQKEPIRGAIQRGVVTYASFIRKAKFDEIGGFNEERRCWEDGDMHLRLALAGARFRAVPDVLCTSIRHARGTSGNRLYCHRCRLGFLQEYAKFSPPIDARDLIGEVMQTAAGLYQEGDFSAVDEALNLALRLGWKGPDSGHAGIKILNYLPFPWLKKMAFLKQRERRNRQ
;
A
#
# COMPACT_ATOMS: atom_id res chain seq x y z
N MET A 1 -13.91 -4.54 -25.67
CA MET A 1 -13.85 -4.50 -24.19
C MET A 1 -12.39 -4.28 -23.81
N ALA A 2 -12.10 -3.63 -22.68
CA ALA A 2 -10.74 -3.48 -22.20
C ALA A 2 -10.17 -4.87 -21.85
N THR A 3 -8.93 -5.14 -22.25
CA THR A 3 -8.22 -6.38 -21.92
C THR A 3 -7.65 -6.30 -20.49
N THR A 4 -7.62 -7.43 -19.79
CA THR A 4 -7.36 -7.49 -18.34
C THR A 4 -6.30 -8.52 -17.98
N ALA A 5 -5.44 -8.22 -17.02
CA ALA A 5 -4.45 -9.16 -16.51
C ALA A 5 -4.47 -9.26 -14.99
N LEU A 6 -4.32 -10.48 -14.51
CA LEU A 6 -4.02 -10.82 -13.11
C LEU A 6 -2.53 -11.13 -12.99
N LEU A 7 -1.82 -10.33 -12.20
CA LEU A 7 -0.37 -10.39 -12.03
C LEU A 7 -0.03 -10.88 -10.63
N ILE A 8 0.69 -11.99 -10.52
CA ILE A 8 0.91 -12.71 -9.27
C ILE A 8 2.40 -12.90 -9.01
N PRO A 9 3.00 -12.09 -8.13
CA PRO A 9 4.35 -12.36 -7.65
C PRO A 9 4.33 -13.58 -6.73
N CYS A 10 5.31 -14.47 -6.89
CA CYS A 10 5.47 -15.67 -6.09
C CYS A 10 6.84 -15.65 -5.41
N TYR A 11 6.89 -15.93 -4.12
CA TYR A 11 8.12 -16.21 -3.37
C TYR A 11 7.84 -17.20 -2.25
N ASN A 12 8.43 -18.40 -2.33
CA ASN A 12 8.18 -19.52 -1.42
C ASN A 12 6.67 -19.80 -1.26
N ALA A 13 5.98 -19.87 -2.40
CA ALA A 13 4.54 -19.95 -2.50
C ALA A 13 3.98 -21.37 -2.71
N GLU A 14 4.83 -22.42 -2.67
CA GLU A 14 4.47 -23.82 -2.97
C GLU A 14 3.14 -24.23 -2.33
N ARG A 15 2.96 -23.94 -1.05
CA ARG A 15 1.76 -24.36 -0.27
C ARG A 15 0.48 -23.65 -0.68
N TYR A 16 0.58 -22.46 -1.29
CA TYR A 16 -0.59 -21.63 -1.65
C TYR A 16 -1.10 -21.91 -3.05
N LEU A 17 -0.25 -22.41 -3.96
CA LEU A 17 -0.58 -22.62 -5.37
C LEU A 17 -1.80 -23.48 -5.63
N PRO A 18 -2.14 -24.55 -4.85
CA PRO A 18 -3.35 -25.32 -5.06
C PRO A 18 -4.63 -24.49 -4.84
N ASN A 19 -4.63 -23.61 -3.83
CA ASN A 19 -5.77 -22.73 -3.56
C ASN A 19 -5.84 -21.60 -4.59
N LEU A 20 -4.71 -20.98 -4.92
CA LEU A 20 -4.61 -19.96 -5.94
C LEU A 20 -5.17 -20.44 -7.29
N LYS A 21 -4.81 -21.66 -7.72
CA LYS A 21 -5.37 -22.26 -8.95
C LYS A 21 -6.89 -22.34 -8.90
N LYS A 22 -7.46 -22.83 -7.80
CA LYS A 22 -8.93 -22.92 -7.64
C LYS A 22 -9.58 -21.54 -7.72
N GLN A 23 -8.98 -20.53 -7.13
CA GLN A 23 -9.49 -19.16 -7.20
C GLN A 23 -9.47 -18.61 -8.63
N ILE A 24 -8.35 -18.79 -9.37
CA ILE A 24 -8.24 -18.38 -10.77
C ILE A 24 -9.32 -19.08 -11.63
N GLU A 25 -9.55 -20.37 -11.39
CA GLU A 25 -10.58 -21.13 -12.11
C GLU A 25 -12.00 -20.69 -11.77
N ALA A 26 -12.24 -20.19 -10.56
CA ALA A 26 -13.56 -19.73 -10.08
C ALA A 26 -13.91 -18.30 -10.55
N LEU A 27 -12.96 -17.52 -11.06
CA LEU A 27 -13.21 -16.16 -11.55
C LEU A 27 -14.26 -16.12 -12.66
N ASN A 28 -15.23 -15.21 -12.56
CA ASN A 28 -16.28 -15.02 -13.55
C ASN A 28 -16.73 -13.55 -13.62
N PRO A 29 -16.39 -12.78 -14.68
CA PRO A 29 -15.58 -13.22 -15.84
C PRO A 29 -14.10 -13.48 -15.47
N LYS A 30 -13.38 -14.20 -16.36
CA LYS A 30 -11.97 -14.47 -16.21
C LYS A 30 -11.14 -13.29 -16.70
N PHE A 31 -9.92 -13.14 -16.18
CA PHE A 31 -8.92 -12.28 -16.79
C PHE A 31 -8.44 -12.84 -18.13
N ASP A 32 -8.12 -11.95 -19.07
CA ASP A 32 -7.58 -12.34 -20.40
C ASP A 32 -6.17 -12.91 -20.28
N GLU A 33 -5.38 -12.39 -19.33
CA GLU A 33 -4.03 -12.86 -19.01
C GLU A 33 -3.90 -13.15 -17.52
N VAL A 34 -3.21 -14.25 -17.17
CA VAL A 34 -2.78 -14.56 -15.79
C VAL A 34 -1.28 -14.83 -15.81
N ILE A 35 -0.51 -13.96 -15.17
CA ILE A 35 0.96 -13.99 -15.22
C ILE A 35 1.51 -14.20 -13.83
N LEU A 36 2.19 -15.32 -13.62
CA LEU A 36 2.89 -15.64 -12.37
C LEU A 36 4.39 -15.45 -12.59
N VAL A 37 5.04 -14.75 -11.64
CA VAL A 37 6.48 -14.49 -11.66
C VAL A 37 7.08 -14.92 -10.34
N ASP A 38 8.09 -15.79 -10.38
CA ASP A 38 8.81 -16.28 -9.19
C ASP A 38 10.02 -15.39 -8.89
N ASP A 39 10.01 -14.78 -7.70
CA ASP A 39 11.07 -13.91 -7.21
C ASP A 39 12.22 -14.68 -6.51
N GLY A 40 12.68 -15.75 -7.15
CA GLY A 40 13.82 -16.53 -6.66
C GLY A 40 13.49 -17.40 -5.45
N SER A 41 12.37 -18.14 -5.50
CA SER A 41 11.98 -19.09 -4.46
C SER A 41 13.05 -20.14 -4.20
N THR A 42 13.13 -20.58 -2.95
CA THR A 42 14.01 -21.65 -2.49
C THR A 42 13.26 -22.96 -2.19
N ASP A 43 11.93 -22.93 -2.25
CA ASP A 43 11.04 -24.08 -2.18
C ASP A 43 10.69 -24.61 -3.58
N ARG A 44 9.73 -25.52 -3.70
CA ARG A 44 9.28 -26.11 -4.95
C ARG A 44 8.22 -25.26 -5.69
N THR A 45 8.16 -23.93 -5.49
CA THR A 45 7.13 -23.05 -6.08
C THR A 45 7.03 -23.26 -7.60
N VAL A 46 8.13 -23.16 -8.34
CA VAL A 46 8.11 -23.24 -9.82
C VAL A 46 7.72 -24.67 -10.26
N GLU A 47 8.26 -25.70 -9.63
CA GLU A 47 7.97 -27.10 -9.93
C GLU A 47 6.49 -27.42 -9.63
N ARG A 48 6.01 -27.01 -8.46
CA ARG A 48 4.63 -27.21 -8.04
C ARG A 48 3.63 -26.46 -8.95
N GLY A 49 3.99 -25.26 -9.37
CA GLY A 49 3.20 -24.54 -10.37
C GLY A 49 3.03 -25.31 -11.65
N ARG A 50 4.14 -25.87 -12.17
CA ARG A 50 4.12 -26.70 -13.38
C ARG A 50 3.26 -27.94 -13.22
N GLU A 51 3.35 -28.66 -12.08
CA GLU A 51 2.49 -29.81 -11.78
C GLU A 51 1.00 -29.45 -11.78
N LEU A 52 0.66 -28.25 -11.37
CA LEU A 52 -0.70 -27.72 -11.34
C LEU A 52 -1.16 -27.12 -12.69
N GLY A 53 -0.31 -27.10 -13.71
CA GLY A 53 -0.61 -26.46 -14.98
C GLY A 53 -0.59 -24.94 -14.93
N LEU A 54 0.08 -24.35 -13.93
CA LEU A 54 0.34 -22.91 -13.86
C LEU A 54 1.72 -22.64 -14.48
N THR A 55 1.81 -21.66 -15.35
CA THR A 55 3.10 -21.20 -15.89
C THR A 55 3.65 -20.14 -14.96
N ILE A 56 4.77 -20.43 -14.30
CA ILE A 56 5.48 -19.51 -13.39
C ILE A 56 6.85 -19.21 -13.99
N GLU A 57 7.14 -17.94 -14.25
CA GLU A 57 8.41 -17.50 -14.81
C GLU A 57 9.40 -17.11 -13.72
N PRO A 58 10.56 -17.81 -13.59
CA PRO A 58 11.55 -17.49 -12.56
C PRO A 58 12.38 -16.26 -12.94
N LEU A 59 12.65 -15.38 -11.95
CA LEU A 59 13.60 -14.27 -12.08
C LEU A 59 15.02 -14.68 -11.68
N GLY A 60 15.18 -15.82 -11.05
CA GLY A 60 16.47 -16.41 -10.66
C GLY A 60 17.03 -15.92 -9.32
N VAL A 61 16.73 -14.69 -8.92
CA VAL A 61 17.18 -14.11 -7.64
C VAL A 61 16.07 -13.30 -7.00
N ASN A 62 16.02 -13.30 -5.65
CA ASN A 62 15.05 -12.47 -4.93
C ASN A 62 15.41 -10.99 -5.01
N ARG A 63 14.56 -10.22 -5.68
CA ARG A 63 14.67 -8.77 -5.84
C ARG A 63 13.62 -8.00 -5.05
N GLY A 64 12.68 -8.69 -4.45
CA GLY A 64 11.57 -8.15 -3.65
C GLY A 64 10.28 -7.95 -4.44
N PRO A 65 9.17 -7.73 -3.69
CA PRO A 65 7.82 -7.75 -4.27
C PRO A 65 7.61 -6.70 -5.36
N GLY A 66 8.16 -5.50 -5.20
CA GLY A 66 8.07 -4.43 -6.21
C GLY A 66 8.73 -4.84 -7.53
N ALA A 67 9.93 -5.45 -7.47
CA ALA A 67 10.63 -5.91 -8.67
C ALA A 67 9.89 -7.07 -9.37
N ALA A 68 9.35 -8.01 -8.61
CA ALA A 68 8.57 -9.11 -9.16
C ALA A 68 7.28 -8.62 -9.84
N ARG A 69 6.58 -7.65 -9.23
CA ARG A 69 5.40 -7.01 -9.84
C ARG A 69 5.77 -6.23 -11.10
N ASN A 70 6.85 -5.45 -11.10
CA ASN A 70 7.34 -4.77 -12.30
C ASN A 70 7.70 -5.76 -13.42
N ALA A 71 8.33 -6.89 -13.07
CA ALA A 71 8.66 -7.92 -14.02
C ALA A 71 7.42 -8.56 -14.65
N SER A 72 6.33 -8.76 -13.89
CA SER A 72 5.07 -9.28 -14.43
C SER A 72 4.41 -8.29 -15.39
N VAL A 73 4.43 -6.97 -15.07
CA VAL A 73 3.89 -5.93 -15.95
C VAL A 73 4.62 -5.86 -17.30
N LYS A 74 5.95 -6.05 -17.31
CA LYS A 74 6.74 -6.09 -18.56
C LYS A 74 6.34 -7.22 -19.51
N ARG A 75 5.72 -8.28 -19.01
CA ARG A 75 5.22 -9.43 -19.76
C ARG A 75 3.76 -9.29 -20.19
N CYS A 76 3.05 -8.36 -19.54
CA CYS A 76 1.63 -8.14 -19.72
C CYS A 76 1.35 -7.28 -20.96
N ARG A 77 0.36 -7.68 -21.76
CA ARG A 77 -0.14 -6.94 -22.93
C ARG A 77 -1.51 -6.30 -22.67
N ALA A 78 -2.15 -6.67 -21.57
CA ALA A 78 -3.48 -6.17 -21.24
C ALA A 78 -3.47 -4.66 -20.94
N GLU A 79 -4.62 -4.03 -21.16
CA GLU A 79 -4.83 -2.60 -20.90
C GLU A 79 -4.97 -2.31 -19.38
N TRP A 80 -5.55 -3.25 -18.64
CA TRP A 80 -5.79 -3.14 -17.22
C TRP A 80 -5.14 -4.26 -16.45
N ILE A 81 -4.50 -3.92 -15.32
CA ILE A 81 -3.74 -4.85 -14.50
C ILE A 81 -4.25 -4.86 -13.06
N HIS A 82 -4.26 -6.05 -12.45
CA HIS A 82 -4.51 -6.26 -11.05
C HIS A 82 -3.40 -7.11 -10.44
N PHE A 83 -2.92 -6.71 -9.26
CA PHE A 83 -1.91 -7.46 -8.51
C PHE A 83 -2.59 -8.26 -7.39
N LEU A 84 -2.26 -9.53 -7.29
CA LEU A 84 -2.69 -10.42 -6.22
C LEU A 84 -1.49 -11.18 -5.70
N ASP A 85 -1.24 -11.16 -4.40
CA ASP A 85 -0.18 -12.00 -3.83
C ASP A 85 -0.63 -13.46 -3.78
N ALA A 86 0.29 -14.42 -3.93
CA ALA A 86 -0.04 -15.83 -4.12
C ALA A 86 -0.74 -16.48 -2.92
N ASP A 87 -0.64 -15.87 -1.74
CA ASP A 87 -1.23 -16.28 -0.47
C ASP A 87 -2.55 -15.57 -0.15
N ASP A 88 -2.99 -14.61 -0.98
CA ASP A 88 -4.20 -13.84 -0.78
C ASP A 88 -5.43 -14.44 -1.51
N GLU A 89 -6.61 -13.89 -1.25
CA GLU A 89 -7.88 -14.34 -1.84
C GLU A 89 -8.51 -13.23 -2.70
N ILE A 90 -9.11 -13.63 -3.82
CA ILE A 90 -9.84 -12.76 -4.75
C ILE A 90 -11.27 -13.26 -4.94
N ALA A 91 -12.25 -12.36 -4.87
CA ALA A 91 -13.65 -12.71 -5.09
C ALA A 91 -13.90 -13.15 -6.54
N PRO A 92 -14.64 -14.23 -6.79
CA PRO A 92 -14.98 -14.69 -8.14
C PRO A 92 -15.63 -13.60 -9.01
N SER A 93 -16.32 -12.65 -8.38
CA SER A 93 -16.99 -11.53 -9.06
C SER A 93 -16.13 -10.30 -9.28
N TYR A 94 -14.81 -10.34 -9.02
CA TYR A 94 -13.93 -9.18 -9.04
C TYR A 94 -14.09 -8.33 -10.31
N LEU A 95 -13.85 -8.91 -11.49
CA LEU A 95 -13.96 -8.19 -12.76
C LEU A 95 -15.39 -7.71 -13.04
N LYS A 96 -16.41 -8.46 -12.63
CA LYS A 96 -17.81 -8.04 -12.78
C LYS A 96 -18.09 -6.71 -12.07
N LYS A 97 -17.38 -6.43 -10.97
CA LYS A 97 -17.54 -5.22 -10.15
C LYS A 97 -16.68 -4.05 -10.63
N VAL A 98 -15.44 -4.30 -11.03
CA VAL A 98 -14.50 -3.22 -11.38
C VAL A 98 -14.58 -2.79 -12.83
N LEU A 99 -14.83 -3.70 -13.80
CA LEU A 99 -14.88 -3.39 -15.22
C LEU A 99 -15.90 -2.30 -15.61
N PRO A 100 -17.10 -2.21 -15.03
CA PRO A 100 -18.03 -1.14 -15.37
C PRO A 100 -17.49 0.27 -15.11
N LEU A 101 -16.47 0.42 -14.26
CA LEU A 101 -15.85 1.70 -13.93
C LEU A 101 -14.62 2.04 -14.82
N THR A 102 -14.18 1.13 -15.70
CA THR A 102 -13.01 1.33 -16.57
C THR A 102 -13.31 2.18 -17.82
N ASN A 103 -14.40 2.92 -17.83
CA ASN A 103 -14.80 3.78 -18.95
C ASN A 103 -13.77 4.88 -19.21
N ALA A 104 -13.98 5.62 -20.32
CA ALA A 104 -13.11 6.69 -20.72
C ALA A 104 -12.92 7.71 -19.59
N GLY A 105 -11.70 7.84 -19.16
CA GLY A 105 -11.35 8.83 -18.18
C GLY A 105 -10.99 8.32 -16.78
N VAL A 106 -11.08 7.02 -16.50
CA VAL A 106 -10.61 6.42 -15.24
C VAL A 106 -9.28 5.71 -15.47
N ASP A 107 -8.37 5.82 -14.51
CA ASP A 107 -7.05 5.23 -14.56
C ASP A 107 -6.82 4.19 -13.44
N VAL A 108 -7.54 4.33 -12.32
CA VAL A 108 -7.47 3.40 -11.18
C VAL A 108 -8.85 3.15 -10.62
N VAL A 109 -9.20 1.88 -10.42
CA VAL A 109 -10.42 1.48 -9.69
C VAL A 109 -9.99 0.76 -8.42
N LEU A 110 -10.42 1.29 -7.27
CA LEU A 110 -10.18 0.68 -5.96
C LEU A 110 -11.35 -0.19 -5.53
N CYS A 111 -11.10 -1.22 -4.72
CA CYS A 111 -12.14 -1.99 -4.06
C CYS A 111 -11.86 -2.08 -2.57
N ALA A 112 -12.91 -2.27 -1.75
CA ALA A 112 -12.70 -2.58 -0.35
C ALA A 112 -12.00 -3.93 -0.20
N CYS A 113 -11.20 -4.06 0.87
CA CYS A 113 -10.41 -5.26 1.17
C CYS A 113 -10.46 -5.57 2.66
N GLU A 114 -10.11 -6.81 3.01
CA GLU A 114 -10.00 -7.26 4.40
C GLU A 114 -8.67 -7.96 4.62
N ASP A 115 -8.13 -7.78 5.83
CA ASP A 115 -7.05 -8.61 6.33
C ASP A 115 -7.64 -9.60 7.34
N ILE A 116 -7.34 -10.87 7.19
CA ILE A 116 -7.78 -11.93 8.10
C ILE A 116 -6.60 -12.73 8.62
N ASP A 117 -6.70 -13.20 9.85
CA ASP A 117 -5.71 -14.08 10.45
C ASP A 117 -5.77 -15.47 9.82
N GLU A 118 -4.62 -16.02 9.42
CA GLU A 118 -4.52 -17.32 8.73
C GLU A 118 -5.14 -18.46 9.55
N GLN A 119 -4.87 -18.49 10.87
CA GLN A 119 -5.25 -19.62 11.74
C GLN A 119 -6.70 -19.49 12.24
N THR A 120 -7.05 -18.32 12.72
CA THR A 120 -8.34 -18.10 13.38
C THR A 120 -9.43 -17.64 12.42
N ARG A 121 -9.07 -17.24 11.20
CA ARG A 121 -9.93 -16.61 10.19
C ARG A 121 -10.67 -15.36 10.70
N LYS A 122 -10.21 -14.78 11.81
CA LYS A 122 -10.75 -13.53 12.33
C LYS A 122 -10.33 -12.35 11.47
N LYS A 123 -11.26 -11.46 11.22
CA LYS A 123 -10.99 -10.16 10.59
C LYS A 123 -10.08 -9.34 11.50
N LEU A 124 -8.96 -8.89 10.96
CA LEU A 124 -7.96 -8.04 11.62
C LEU A 124 -8.13 -6.58 11.21
N MET A 125 -8.39 -6.34 9.91
CA MET A 125 -8.50 -5.00 9.33
C MET A 125 -9.55 -5.00 8.23
N HIS A 126 -10.20 -3.86 8.06
CA HIS A 126 -11.05 -3.56 6.91
C HIS A 126 -10.52 -2.28 6.24
N TRP A 127 -10.25 -2.38 4.95
CA TRP A 127 -9.79 -1.27 4.12
C TRP A 127 -10.96 -0.81 3.27
N ASP A 128 -11.41 0.42 3.48
CA ASP A 128 -12.43 1.06 2.66
C ASP A 128 -11.87 2.29 1.94
N TYR A 129 -12.34 2.50 0.72
CA TYR A 129 -11.90 3.60 -0.12
C TYR A 129 -13.13 4.39 -0.59
N PRO A 130 -13.55 5.45 0.14
CA PRO A 130 -14.72 6.24 -0.22
C PRO A 130 -14.56 6.87 -1.61
N ASP A 131 -15.45 6.53 -2.55
CA ASP A 131 -15.35 6.94 -3.96
C ASP A 131 -15.27 8.47 -4.12
N GLU A 132 -16.04 9.22 -3.33
CA GLU A 132 -16.04 10.67 -3.36
C GLU A 132 -14.67 11.29 -3.00
N LEU A 133 -13.99 10.75 -1.98
CA LEU A 133 -12.65 11.19 -1.59
C LEU A 133 -11.65 10.97 -2.75
N TRP A 134 -11.68 9.77 -3.34
CA TRP A 134 -10.73 9.40 -4.38
C TRP A 134 -10.98 10.11 -5.70
N GLN A 135 -12.22 10.49 -6.00
CA GLN A 135 -12.53 11.32 -7.15
C GLN A 135 -12.08 12.78 -6.98
N LYS A 136 -12.24 13.35 -5.79
CA LYS A 136 -12.01 14.78 -5.55
C LYS A 136 -10.59 15.10 -5.06
N GLU A 137 -10.06 14.25 -4.18
CA GLU A 137 -8.82 14.51 -3.45
C GLU A 137 -7.91 13.25 -3.44
N PRO A 138 -7.52 12.69 -4.62
CA PRO A 138 -6.77 11.43 -4.67
C PRO A 138 -5.41 11.50 -3.97
N ILE A 139 -4.72 12.64 -4.01
CA ILE A 139 -3.45 12.86 -3.28
C ILE A 139 -3.68 12.72 -1.77
N ARG A 140 -4.71 13.37 -1.25
CA ARG A 140 -5.09 13.26 0.17
C ARG A 140 -5.47 11.82 0.54
N GLY A 141 -6.27 11.17 -0.32
CA GLY A 141 -6.62 9.76 -0.14
C GLY A 141 -5.39 8.86 -0.02
N ALA A 142 -4.40 9.04 -0.93
CA ALA A 142 -3.17 8.25 -0.94
C ALA A 142 -2.28 8.50 0.30
N ILE A 143 -2.24 9.73 0.81
CA ILE A 143 -1.48 10.07 2.03
C ILE A 143 -2.16 9.54 3.29
N GLN A 144 -3.47 9.78 3.45
CA GLN A 144 -4.17 9.50 4.71
C GLN A 144 -4.58 8.04 4.89
N ARG A 145 -4.89 7.34 3.81
CA ARG A 145 -5.45 5.99 3.92
C ARG A 145 -4.49 4.90 3.51
N GLY A 146 -3.45 5.23 2.71
CA GLY A 146 -2.62 4.23 2.05
C GLY A 146 -3.48 3.27 1.20
N VAL A 147 -2.99 2.79 0.09
CA VAL A 147 -3.71 1.80 -0.71
C VAL A 147 -2.87 0.53 -0.73
N VAL A 148 -3.46 -0.57 -0.32
CA VAL A 148 -2.83 -1.88 -0.43
C VAL A 148 -2.83 -2.34 -1.88
N THR A 149 -1.79 -3.02 -2.31
CA THR A 149 -1.58 -3.38 -3.73
C THR A 149 -2.78 -4.13 -4.32
N TYR A 150 -3.31 -5.10 -3.58
CA TYR A 150 -4.43 -5.95 -4.02
C TYR A 150 -5.80 -5.25 -4.00
N ALA A 151 -5.87 -3.97 -3.58
CA ALA A 151 -7.11 -3.19 -3.65
C ALA A 151 -7.31 -2.52 -5.02
N SER A 152 -6.31 -2.50 -5.89
CA SER A 152 -6.31 -1.64 -7.07
C SER A 152 -6.34 -2.39 -8.39
N PHE A 153 -7.16 -1.90 -9.33
CA PHE A 153 -7.19 -2.27 -10.73
C PHE A 153 -6.75 -1.06 -11.54
N ILE A 154 -5.62 -1.15 -12.21
CA ILE A 154 -4.86 -0.01 -12.71
C ILE A 154 -4.77 -0.07 -14.23
N ARG A 155 -4.97 1.05 -14.93
CA ARG A 155 -4.65 1.19 -16.34
C ARG A 155 -3.13 1.08 -16.52
N LYS A 156 -2.68 0.06 -17.28
CA LYS A 156 -1.26 -0.24 -17.48
C LYS A 156 -0.47 0.98 -17.96
N ALA A 157 -1.01 1.74 -18.92
CA ALA A 157 -0.34 2.94 -19.44
C ALA A 157 -0.05 3.97 -18.33
N LYS A 158 -0.96 4.11 -17.33
CA LYS A 158 -0.76 5.04 -16.20
C LYS A 158 0.26 4.51 -15.20
N PHE A 159 0.30 3.18 -15.01
CA PHE A 159 1.35 2.52 -14.22
C PHE A 159 2.72 2.68 -14.87
N ASP A 160 2.82 2.50 -16.21
CA ASP A 160 4.05 2.69 -16.97
C ASP A 160 4.54 4.15 -16.93
N GLU A 161 3.63 5.12 -17.00
CA GLU A 161 3.93 6.56 -16.93
C GLU A 161 4.68 6.95 -15.66
N ILE A 162 4.33 6.34 -14.51
CA ILE A 162 5.01 6.58 -13.24
C ILE A 162 6.27 5.73 -13.03
N GLY A 163 6.63 4.88 -13.99
CA GLY A 163 7.77 3.98 -13.90
C GLY A 163 7.57 2.73 -13.03
N GLY A 164 6.32 2.39 -12.70
CA GLY A 164 5.98 1.21 -11.89
C GLY A 164 6.30 1.35 -10.40
N PHE A 165 6.54 0.22 -9.73
CA PHE A 165 6.98 0.20 -8.33
C PHE A 165 8.43 0.68 -8.20
N ASN A 166 8.72 1.41 -7.11
CA ASN A 166 10.09 1.69 -6.71
C ASN A 166 10.72 0.43 -6.11
N GLU A 167 11.66 -0.19 -6.83
CA GLU A 167 12.28 -1.47 -6.45
C GLU A 167 13.22 -1.34 -5.24
N GLU A 168 13.62 -0.13 -4.88
CA GLU A 168 14.44 0.11 -3.66
C GLU A 168 13.59 0.05 -2.38
N ARG A 169 12.24 0.19 -2.50
CA ARG A 169 11.32 0.09 -1.37
C ARG A 169 10.90 -1.35 -1.14
N ARG A 170 11.27 -1.89 0.01
CA ARG A 170 10.87 -3.24 0.45
C ARG A 170 9.59 -3.25 1.29
N CYS A 171 9.10 -2.08 1.68
CA CYS A 171 7.88 -1.85 2.44
C CYS A 171 7.35 -0.45 2.13
N TRP A 172 6.04 -0.26 2.11
CA TRP A 172 5.38 0.97 1.64
C TRP A 172 5.58 1.24 0.13
N GLU A 173 5.95 0.22 -0.64
CA GLU A 173 6.04 0.30 -2.09
C GLU A 173 4.66 0.53 -2.74
N ASP A 174 3.61 0.02 -2.13
CA ASP A 174 2.22 0.20 -2.55
C ASP A 174 1.73 1.63 -2.28
N GLY A 175 1.95 2.17 -1.08
CA GLY A 175 1.64 3.55 -0.76
C GLY A 175 2.39 4.54 -1.66
N ASP A 176 3.67 4.28 -1.93
CA ASP A 176 4.49 5.06 -2.86
C ASP A 176 3.91 5.06 -4.28
N MET A 177 3.59 3.89 -4.81
CA MET A 177 3.05 3.72 -6.16
C MET A 177 1.72 4.49 -6.32
N HIS A 178 0.79 4.34 -5.38
CA HIS A 178 -0.50 5.01 -5.45
C HIS A 178 -0.40 6.53 -5.28
N LEU A 179 0.51 7.01 -4.44
CA LEU A 179 0.75 8.45 -4.31
C LEU A 179 1.36 9.02 -5.60
N ARG A 180 2.30 8.32 -6.25
CA ARG A 180 2.85 8.75 -7.55
C ARG A 180 1.79 8.74 -8.66
N LEU A 181 0.87 7.77 -8.66
CA LEU A 181 -0.29 7.78 -9.57
C LEU A 181 -1.16 9.02 -9.34
N ALA A 182 -1.47 9.35 -8.07
CA ALA A 182 -2.26 10.53 -7.74
C ALA A 182 -1.55 11.84 -8.13
N LEU A 183 -0.25 11.96 -7.86
CA LEU A 183 0.57 13.11 -8.24
C LEU A 183 0.70 13.27 -9.77
N ALA A 184 0.68 12.17 -10.52
CA ALA A 184 0.66 12.16 -11.99
C ALA A 184 -0.75 12.43 -12.56
N GLY A 185 -1.73 12.82 -11.73
CA GLY A 185 -3.07 13.18 -12.15
C GLY A 185 -3.94 11.99 -12.56
N ALA A 186 -3.65 10.77 -12.07
CA ALA A 186 -4.52 9.63 -12.29
C ALA A 186 -5.93 9.87 -11.72
N ARG A 187 -6.95 9.44 -12.45
CA ARG A 187 -8.36 9.56 -12.05
C ARG A 187 -8.81 8.26 -11.40
N PHE A 188 -9.27 8.38 -10.17
CA PHE A 188 -9.65 7.25 -9.33
C PHE A 188 -11.17 7.09 -9.26
N ARG A 189 -11.61 5.85 -9.14
CA ARG A 189 -12.95 5.44 -8.73
C ARG A 189 -12.83 4.35 -7.67
N ALA A 190 -13.89 4.10 -6.93
CA ALA A 190 -13.90 3.02 -5.95
C ALA A 190 -15.25 2.30 -5.92
N VAL A 191 -15.21 1.00 -5.61
CA VAL A 191 -16.39 0.18 -5.30
C VAL A 191 -16.35 -0.24 -3.82
N PRO A 192 -17.50 -0.21 -3.12
CA PRO A 192 -17.54 -0.54 -1.70
C PRO A 192 -17.49 -2.05 -1.41
N ASP A 193 -17.53 -2.88 -2.46
CA ASP A 193 -17.51 -4.34 -2.31
C ASP A 193 -16.13 -4.80 -1.82
N VAL A 194 -16.10 -5.73 -0.86
CA VAL A 194 -14.88 -6.45 -0.46
C VAL A 194 -14.59 -7.49 -1.55
N LEU A 195 -13.54 -7.22 -2.34
CA LEU A 195 -13.21 -8.06 -3.50
C LEU A 195 -11.88 -8.80 -3.34
N CYS A 196 -11.04 -8.38 -2.40
CA CYS A 196 -9.79 -9.07 -2.08
C CYS A 196 -9.64 -9.21 -0.57
N THR A 197 -9.00 -10.30 -0.14
CA THR A 197 -8.73 -10.58 1.27
C THR A 197 -7.28 -11.00 1.43
N SER A 198 -6.52 -10.27 2.25
CA SER A 198 -5.16 -10.65 2.58
C SER A 198 -5.12 -11.60 3.77
N ILE A 199 -4.37 -12.68 3.62
CA ILE A 199 -4.19 -13.69 4.66
C ILE A 199 -2.94 -13.36 5.46
N ARG A 200 -3.14 -12.86 6.68
CA ARG A 200 -2.06 -12.46 7.57
C ARG A 200 -1.50 -13.65 8.33
N HIS A 201 -0.22 -13.93 8.12
CA HIS A 201 0.53 -14.97 8.81
C HIS A 201 1.76 -14.40 9.53
N ALA A 202 2.23 -15.08 10.58
CA ALA A 202 3.26 -14.58 11.49
C ALA A 202 4.62 -14.26 10.84
N ARG A 203 4.89 -14.82 9.65
CA ARG A 203 6.15 -14.61 8.90
C ARG A 203 6.08 -13.51 7.84
N GLY A 204 4.95 -12.85 7.68
CA GLY A 204 4.77 -11.76 6.70
C GLY A 204 5.54 -10.50 7.08
N THR A 205 5.96 -9.72 6.08
CA THR A 205 6.68 -8.44 6.28
C THR A 205 5.91 -7.48 7.18
N SER A 206 4.58 -7.44 7.06
CA SER A 206 3.70 -6.61 7.87
C SER A 206 3.66 -6.99 9.37
N GLY A 207 4.16 -8.19 9.74
CA GLY A 207 4.33 -8.60 11.13
C GLY A 207 5.46 -7.82 11.86
N ASN A 208 6.42 -7.27 11.14
CA ASN A 208 7.48 -6.43 11.71
C ASN A 208 7.03 -4.96 11.79
N ARG A 209 6.26 -4.64 12.81
CA ARG A 209 5.65 -3.30 13.00
C ARG A 209 6.67 -2.17 13.05
N LEU A 210 7.78 -2.38 13.78
CA LEU A 210 8.85 -1.39 13.86
C LEU A 210 9.42 -1.08 12.48
N TYR A 211 9.74 -2.11 11.70
CA TYR A 211 10.23 -1.94 10.34
C TYR A 211 9.23 -1.17 9.46
N CYS A 212 7.96 -1.54 9.50
CA CYS A 212 6.91 -0.86 8.74
C CYS A 212 6.77 0.61 9.13
N HIS A 213 6.82 0.96 10.44
CA HIS A 213 6.77 2.34 10.89
C HIS A 213 8.00 3.15 10.46
N ARG A 214 9.19 2.57 10.48
CA ARG A 214 10.41 3.22 9.96
C ARG A 214 10.32 3.47 8.47
N CYS A 215 9.87 2.51 7.68
CA CYS A 215 9.65 2.68 6.24
C CYS A 215 8.60 3.76 5.95
N ARG A 216 7.51 3.82 6.75
CA ARG A 216 6.51 4.88 6.64
C ARG A 216 7.10 6.25 6.94
N LEU A 217 7.92 6.38 7.97
CA LEU A 217 8.58 7.64 8.28
C LEU A 217 9.47 8.10 7.11
N GLY A 218 10.29 7.21 6.54
CA GLY A 218 11.11 7.50 5.36
C GLY A 218 10.28 7.95 4.15
N PHE A 219 9.15 7.28 3.91
CA PHE A 219 8.19 7.70 2.89
C PHE A 219 7.66 9.12 3.14
N LEU A 220 7.20 9.42 4.35
CA LEU A 220 6.69 10.76 4.70
C LEU A 220 7.78 11.83 4.64
N GLN A 221 9.03 11.52 5.02
CA GLN A 221 10.18 12.44 4.90
C GLN A 221 10.49 12.78 3.43
N GLU A 222 10.39 11.80 2.54
CA GLU A 222 10.60 12.01 1.11
C GLU A 222 9.53 12.91 0.51
N TYR A 223 8.25 12.56 0.75
CA TYR A 223 7.13 13.28 0.15
C TYR A 223 6.85 14.64 0.81
N ALA A 224 7.34 14.91 2.00
CA ALA A 224 7.32 16.23 2.60
C ALA A 224 8.02 17.31 1.75
N LYS A 225 8.94 16.91 0.86
CA LYS A 225 9.63 17.81 -0.07
C LYS A 225 8.72 18.30 -1.21
N PHE A 226 7.59 17.63 -1.45
CA PHE A 226 6.63 17.92 -2.51
C PHE A 226 5.39 18.68 -1.99
N SER A 227 5.56 19.57 -1.03
CA SER A 227 4.46 20.40 -0.56
C SER A 227 4.63 21.85 -1.08
N PRO A 228 3.68 22.42 -1.89
CA PRO A 228 2.57 21.75 -2.57
C PRO A 228 3.04 20.83 -3.71
N PRO A 229 2.23 19.89 -4.27
CA PRO A 229 0.77 19.80 -4.17
C PRO A 229 0.24 19.01 -2.96
N ILE A 230 1.10 18.40 -2.13
CA ILE A 230 0.66 17.68 -0.92
C ILE A 230 0.38 18.69 0.19
N ASP A 231 -0.83 18.64 0.78
CA ASP A 231 -1.16 19.52 1.91
C ASP A 231 -0.33 19.12 3.15
N ALA A 232 0.41 20.08 3.69
CA ALA A 232 1.23 19.87 4.88
C ALA A 232 0.43 19.37 6.09
N ARG A 233 -0.86 19.73 6.21
CA ARG A 233 -1.74 19.27 7.30
C ARG A 233 -1.99 17.77 7.23
N ASP A 234 -2.18 17.24 6.02
CA ASP A 234 -2.37 15.81 5.81
C ASP A 234 -1.09 15.04 6.18
N LEU A 235 0.08 15.54 5.74
CA LEU A 235 1.37 14.98 6.13
C LEU A 235 1.60 15.01 7.65
N ILE A 236 1.28 16.14 8.33
CA ILE A 236 1.44 16.25 9.78
C ILE A 236 0.60 15.18 10.49
N GLY A 237 -0.64 14.95 10.07
CA GLY A 237 -1.50 13.90 10.63
C GLY A 237 -0.84 12.53 10.58
N GLU A 238 -0.32 12.16 9.41
CA GLU A 238 0.31 10.85 9.18
C GLU A 238 1.67 10.70 9.88
N VAL A 239 2.46 11.78 9.92
CA VAL A 239 3.72 11.83 10.70
C VAL A 239 3.46 11.61 12.19
N MET A 240 2.41 12.22 12.73
CA MET A 240 2.06 12.06 14.16
C MET A 240 1.56 10.64 14.47
N GLN A 241 0.77 10.02 13.58
CA GLN A 241 0.38 8.61 13.73
C GLN A 241 1.60 7.68 13.67
N THR A 242 2.53 7.94 12.76
CA THR A 242 3.76 7.17 12.63
C THR A 242 4.63 7.33 13.88
N ALA A 243 4.74 8.52 14.43
CA ALA A 243 5.43 8.78 15.70
C ALA A 243 4.83 7.99 16.88
N ALA A 244 3.50 7.91 16.95
CA ALA A 244 2.82 7.11 17.97
C ALA A 244 3.12 5.60 17.83
N GLY A 245 3.12 5.07 16.61
CA GLY A 245 3.51 3.69 16.33
C GLY A 245 4.97 3.40 16.71
N LEU A 246 5.89 4.24 16.28
CA LEU A 246 7.32 4.14 16.65
C LEU A 246 7.54 4.18 18.16
N TYR A 247 6.78 5.03 18.86
CA TYR A 247 6.82 5.09 20.32
C TYR A 247 6.39 3.76 20.95
N GLN A 248 5.30 3.15 20.49
CA GLN A 248 4.83 1.85 20.99
C GLN A 248 5.85 0.74 20.77
N GLU A 249 6.62 0.81 19.69
CA GLU A 249 7.71 -0.14 19.38
C GLU A 249 9.04 0.23 20.08
N GLY A 250 9.11 1.28 20.88
CA GLY A 250 10.28 1.67 21.67
C GLY A 250 11.37 2.41 20.88
N ASP A 251 11.09 2.87 19.66
CA ASP A 251 12.05 3.58 18.81
C ASP A 251 12.00 5.10 19.02
N PHE A 252 12.55 5.55 20.13
CA PHE A 252 12.51 6.96 20.51
C PHE A 252 13.33 7.88 19.60
N SER A 253 14.37 7.36 18.94
CA SER A 253 15.14 8.14 17.96
C SER A 253 14.29 8.47 16.74
N ALA A 254 13.58 7.49 16.18
CA ALA A 254 12.70 7.71 15.04
C ALA A 254 11.46 8.55 15.42
N VAL A 255 11.01 8.50 16.68
CA VAL A 255 9.98 9.45 17.19
C VAL A 255 10.50 10.88 17.15
N ASP A 256 11.75 11.15 17.58
CA ASP A 256 12.35 12.47 17.48
C ASP A 256 12.43 12.98 16.04
N GLU A 257 12.80 12.10 15.10
CA GLU A 257 12.84 12.42 13.67
C GLU A 257 11.44 12.80 13.14
N ALA A 258 10.43 12.02 13.49
CA ALA A 258 9.03 12.28 13.08
C ALA A 258 8.53 13.63 13.66
N LEU A 259 8.77 13.91 14.93
CA LEU A 259 8.39 15.18 15.55
C LEU A 259 9.10 16.37 14.90
N ASN A 260 10.40 16.23 14.59
CA ASN A 260 11.16 17.28 13.88
C ASN A 260 10.59 17.50 12.48
N LEU A 261 10.15 16.44 11.78
CA LEU A 261 9.47 16.55 10.50
C LEU A 261 8.15 17.32 10.64
N ALA A 262 7.30 16.98 11.60
CA ALA A 262 6.05 17.67 11.85
C ALA A 262 6.26 19.18 12.14
N LEU A 263 7.29 19.52 12.93
CA LEU A 263 7.65 20.91 13.19
C LEU A 263 8.08 21.66 11.91
N ARG A 264 8.89 21.03 11.06
CA ARG A 264 9.28 21.62 9.76
C ARG A 264 8.09 21.84 8.83
N LEU A 265 7.09 20.95 8.88
CA LEU A 265 5.82 21.07 8.14
C LEU A 265 4.88 22.14 8.71
N GLY A 266 5.27 22.82 9.81
CA GLY A 266 4.50 23.89 10.40
C GLY A 266 3.56 23.47 11.53
N TRP A 267 3.74 22.27 12.09
CA TRP A 267 2.99 21.86 13.27
C TRP A 267 3.31 22.76 14.47
N LYS A 268 2.27 23.35 15.07
CA LYS A 268 2.41 24.34 16.16
C LYS A 268 2.19 23.74 17.57
N GLY A 269 2.11 22.40 17.65
CA GLY A 269 1.87 21.69 18.91
C GLY A 269 0.42 21.32 19.16
N PRO A 270 0.09 20.74 20.33
CA PRO A 270 -1.21 20.11 20.63
C PRO A 270 -2.42 21.04 20.50
N ASP A 271 -2.24 22.32 20.78
CA ASP A 271 -3.34 23.30 20.83
C ASP A 271 -3.69 23.89 19.46
N SER A 272 -3.11 23.39 18.37
CA SER A 272 -3.24 23.98 17.03
C SER A 272 -4.51 23.59 16.26
N GLY A 273 -5.46 22.90 16.91
CA GLY A 273 -6.73 22.48 16.25
C GLY A 273 -6.59 21.39 15.19
N HIS A 274 -5.39 20.86 14.96
CA HIS A 274 -5.14 19.79 14.01
C HIS A 274 -5.49 18.44 14.61
N ALA A 275 -5.99 17.51 13.79
CA ALA A 275 -6.46 16.16 14.18
C ALA A 275 -5.46 15.31 15.01
N GLY A 276 -4.19 15.73 15.10
CA GLY A 276 -3.15 15.14 15.92
C GLY A 276 -3.37 15.21 17.45
N ILE A 277 -4.35 16.00 17.92
CA ILE A 277 -4.62 16.16 19.39
C ILE A 277 -4.99 14.83 20.06
N LYS A 278 -5.76 13.96 19.37
CA LYS A 278 -6.13 12.65 19.94
C LYS A 278 -4.93 11.74 20.19
N ILE A 279 -3.87 11.88 19.40
CA ILE A 279 -2.65 11.05 19.48
C ILE A 279 -1.76 11.50 20.63
N LEU A 280 -1.75 12.79 20.97
CA LEU A 280 -0.96 13.32 22.08
C LEU A 280 -1.40 12.81 23.44
N ASN A 281 -2.66 12.39 23.58
CA ASN A 281 -3.14 11.73 24.80
C ASN A 281 -2.49 10.35 25.02
N TYR A 282 -1.85 9.78 24.00
CA TYR A 282 -1.12 8.51 24.08
C TYR A 282 0.40 8.70 24.21
N LEU A 283 0.91 9.95 24.09
CA LEU A 283 2.33 10.24 24.32
C LEU A 283 2.56 10.46 25.81
N PRO A 284 3.55 9.80 26.44
CA PRO A 284 3.83 9.96 27.85
C PRO A 284 4.34 11.37 28.16
N PHE A 285 4.10 11.77 29.40
CA PHE A 285 4.45 13.07 29.97
C PHE A 285 5.84 13.63 29.62
N PRO A 286 6.94 12.84 29.51
CA PRO A 286 8.26 13.34 29.08
C PRO A 286 8.26 13.98 27.69
N TRP A 287 7.49 13.41 26.74
CA TRP A 287 7.38 13.93 25.37
C TRP A 287 6.58 15.23 25.30
N LEU A 288 5.53 15.34 26.10
CA LEU A 288 4.78 16.59 26.24
C LEU A 288 5.68 17.70 26.81
N LYS A 289 6.57 17.39 27.75
CA LYS A 289 7.56 18.34 28.28
C LYS A 289 8.58 18.75 27.23
N LYS A 290 9.10 17.80 26.44
CA LYS A 290 10.04 18.10 25.35
C LYS A 290 9.40 19.01 24.28
N MET A 291 8.14 18.78 23.96
CA MET A 291 7.36 19.62 23.05
C MET A 291 7.15 21.04 23.60
N ALA A 292 6.83 21.19 24.88
CA ALA A 292 6.73 22.48 25.55
C ALA A 292 8.06 23.24 25.54
N PHE A 293 9.18 22.52 25.75
CA PHE A 293 10.53 23.07 25.70
C PHE A 293 10.92 23.54 24.29
N LEU A 294 10.62 22.77 23.26
CA LEU A 294 10.86 23.17 21.86
C LEU A 294 10.06 24.43 21.47
N LYS A 295 8.81 24.52 21.92
CA LYS A 295 7.95 25.70 21.74
C LYS A 295 8.50 26.95 22.45
N GLN A 296 9.10 26.80 23.64
CA GLN A 296 9.78 27.90 24.32
C GLN A 296 11.06 28.35 23.60
N ARG A 297 11.84 27.42 23.05
CA ARG A 297 13.06 27.72 22.30
C ARG A 297 12.77 28.49 21.02
N GLU A 298 11.71 28.10 20.26
CA GLU A 298 11.28 28.84 19.07
C GLU A 298 10.80 30.27 19.40
N ARG A 299 10.09 30.46 20.53
CA ARG A 299 9.67 31.79 20.98
C ARG A 299 10.86 32.67 21.33
N ARG A 300 11.91 32.12 21.95
CA ARG A 300 13.15 32.86 22.26
C ARG A 300 13.99 33.22 21.03
N ASN A 301 13.93 32.40 19.96
CA ASN A 301 14.67 32.68 18.73
C ASN A 301 13.92 33.66 17.80
N ARG A 302 12.71 34.07 18.13
CA ARG A 302 11.91 35.09 17.41
C ARG A 302 11.87 36.45 18.11
N GLN A 303 12.45 36.57 19.27
CA GLN A 303 12.77 37.82 19.98
C GLN A 303 14.23 38.19 19.81
#